data_51a5206b45eb9635011aa406e2f83ae1
#
_entry.id   51a5206b45eb9635011aa406e2f83ae1
#
_cell.length_a   1.000
_cell.length_b   1.000
_cell.length_c   1.000
_cell.angle_alpha   90.00
_cell.angle_beta   90.00
_cell.angle_gamma   90.00
#
_symmetry.space_group_name_H-M   'P 1'
#
loop_
_entity.id
_entity.type
_entity.pdbx_description
1 polymer ?
#
loop_
_entity_poly.entity_id
_entity_poly.type
_entity_poly.pdbx_seq_one_letter_code
_entity_poly.pdbx_strand_id
1 'polypeptide(L)'
;MRIITALILALCLGSGFVNADDIKRRRDGDKVEMVKLPAGAVQLFVEMDRIDSHHNIKRTFHTAQKHPANPVIGAVKPWEDRRSTWGSVIYDDKERVFKAWYGGQSGQKKEYMPGHLADCSVLCYATSTDGIHWERPNLGMHKVFGTKENNVVISDDHHNGLAHWESIALDPLETKPERRYKALGWSSFDWNGPMSGIYSMTSPDGLHWTHTPEPVFRYHPRSGKNDLGPVGDAQSLMIDTLRRRYLAFLRILPDRAFSSSNDFVTWTRPVASLKARAGEAGNTIYNHMGFVYGDRYLGQLTYLHQKDPAKTLVDIWLISSNDGEQWNRPETGRPLIEVGDIGEWDRFNVRHTGSPPIRVGDKLYFYYRNTANRHSPYVGKDNTQIGGGIGLATLRVDGFASVAAGYDGGQVTTKPFRFEGRNLHVNAVANSGRLTVEVLDESGKPLPGFSRESCLVMKADSVNHLVRWQNDVQLEKFKDRPIRLRFHLENVRLYSYTIH
;
A
#
# COMPACT_ATOMS: atom_id res chain seq x y z
N MET A 1 5.97 44.57 -61.80
CA MET A 1 5.14 43.44 -62.22
C MET A 1 5.15 42.47 -61.05
N ARG A 2 4.21 42.57 -60.14
CA ARG A 2 3.09 41.67 -59.82
C ARG A 2 3.60 40.21 -59.68
N ILE A 3 3.54 39.51 -58.51
CA ILE A 3 2.30 38.99 -57.92
C ILE A 3 2.52 38.77 -56.40
N ILE A 4 1.51 39.12 -55.62
CA ILE A 4 1.27 38.86 -54.21
C ILE A 4 0.76 37.41 -54.11
N THR A 5 1.25 36.60 -53.18
CA THR A 5 0.54 35.38 -52.79
C THR A 5 0.49 35.31 -51.26
N ALA A 6 -0.75 35.28 -50.76
CA ALA A 6 -1.11 35.26 -49.37
C ALA A 6 -0.83 33.89 -48.71
N LEU A 7 -0.32 33.96 -47.48
CA LEU A 7 -0.14 32.78 -46.61
C LEU A 7 -1.43 32.58 -45.80
N ILE A 8 -2.12 31.48 -46.07
CA ILE A 8 -3.27 31.03 -45.27
C ILE A 8 -2.77 30.16 -44.13
N LEU A 9 -3.00 30.64 -42.90
CA LEU A 9 -2.74 29.93 -41.66
C LEU A 9 -3.90 28.91 -41.45
N ALA A 10 -3.60 27.62 -41.61
CA ALA A 10 -4.54 26.57 -41.27
C ALA A 10 -4.30 26.11 -39.80
N LEU A 11 -5.20 26.50 -38.92
CA LEU A 11 -5.34 25.91 -37.58
C LEU A 11 -5.91 24.49 -37.73
N CYS A 12 -5.11 23.46 -37.51
CA CYS A 12 -5.61 22.11 -37.32
C CYS A 12 -6.04 21.93 -35.86
N LEU A 13 -7.33 22.11 -35.61
CA LEU A 13 -8.01 21.57 -34.41
C LEU A 13 -8.16 20.05 -34.61
N GLY A 14 -7.30 19.31 -33.94
CA GLY A 14 -7.41 17.86 -33.85
C GLY A 14 -8.52 17.43 -32.91
N SER A 15 -9.76 17.47 -33.36
CA SER A 15 -10.89 16.78 -32.74
C SER A 15 -10.77 15.28 -33.07
N GLY A 16 -10.34 14.47 -32.10
CA GLY A 16 -10.40 13.01 -32.21
C GLY A 16 -11.85 12.58 -32.37
N PHE A 17 -12.24 12.23 -33.59
CA PHE A 17 -13.52 11.57 -33.86
C PHE A 17 -13.48 10.18 -33.22
N VAL A 18 -14.23 9.99 -32.12
CA VAL A 18 -14.60 8.66 -31.61
C VAL A 18 -15.46 7.99 -32.68
N ASN A 19 -15.01 6.86 -33.18
CA ASN A 19 -15.65 6.16 -34.27
C ASN A 19 -17.05 5.72 -33.82
N ALA A 20 -18.08 5.93 -34.64
CA ALA A 20 -19.48 5.56 -34.38
C ALA A 20 -19.64 4.06 -34.08
N ASP A 21 -18.71 3.24 -34.57
CA ASP A 21 -18.69 1.80 -34.32
C ASP A 21 -18.20 1.44 -32.93
N ASP A 22 -17.35 2.27 -32.28
CA ASP A 22 -16.96 2.11 -30.87
C ASP A 22 -18.09 2.49 -29.91
N ILE A 23 -18.97 3.39 -30.32
CA ILE A 23 -20.20 3.75 -29.58
C ILE A 23 -21.25 2.65 -29.72
N LYS A 24 -21.35 1.98 -30.87
CA LYS A 24 -22.26 0.86 -31.08
C LYS A 24 -21.83 -0.41 -30.32
N ARG A 25 -20.54 -0.71 -30.24
CA ARG A 25 -20.02 -1.85 -29.42
C ARG A 25 -20.26 -1.72 -27.93
N ARG A 26 -20.48 -0.51 -27.40
CA ARG A 26 -20.89 -0.29 -25.99
C ARG A 26 -22.40 -0.39 -25.75
N ARG A 27 -23.22 -0.65 -26.78
CA ARG A 27 -24.70 -0.75 -26.67
C ARG A 27 -25.25 -2.17 -26.73
N ASP A 28 -24.44 -3.16 -27.10
CA ASP A 28 -24.88 -4.56 -27.06
C ASP A 28 -24.34 -5.24 -25.79
N GLY A 29 -25.16 -5.20 -24.74
CA GLY A 29 -25.42 -6.33 -23.86
C GLY A 29 -24.30 -6.85 -22.98
N ASP A 30 -23.29 -6.09 -22.57
CA ASP A 30 -22.52 -6.43 -21.37
C ASP A 30 -23.47 -6.28 -20.16
N LYS A 31 -24.05 -7.39 -19.76
CA LYS A 31 -24.68 -7.50 -18.43
C LYS A 31 -23.59 -7.17 -17.42
N VAL A 32 -23.59 -5.92 -16.91
CA VAL A 32 -22.74 -5.54 -15.78
C VAL A 32 -23.05 -6.54 -14.69
N GLU A 33 -22.10 -7.44 -14.44
CA GLU A 33 -22.26 -8.48 -13.42
C GLU A 33 -22.53 -7.77 -12.10
N MET A 34 -23.67 -8.08 -11.51
CA MET A 34 -24.11 -7.42 -10.29
C MET A 34 -23.18 -7.80 -9.15
N VAL A 35 -22.60 -6.82 -8.52
CA VAL A 35 -21.67 -7.01 -7.39
C VAL A 35 -22.40 -7.76 -6.27
N LYS A 36 -21.78 -8.82 -5.75
CA LYS A 36 -22.19 -9.52 -4.54
C LYS A 36 -21.14 -9.25 -3.45
N LEU A 37 -21.55 -8.59 -2.38
CA LEU A 37 -20.68 -8.26 -1.25
C LEU A 37 -20.64 -9.43 -0.27
N PRO A 38 -19.46 -10.01 0.02
CA PRO A 38 -19.30 -10.98 1.10
C PRO A 38 -19.63 -10.35 2.48
N ALA A 39 -20.05 -11.16 3.42
CA ALA A 39 -20.26 -10.71 4.79
C ALA A 39 -18.97 -10.11 5.38
N GLY A 40 -19.07 -8.95 6.00
CA GLY A 40 -17.94 -8.22 6.58
C GLY A 40 -17.04 -7.49 5.57
N ALA A 41 -17.34 -7.52 4.27
CA ALA A 41 -16.56 -6.80 3.28
C ALA A 41 -16.75 -5.27 3.42
N VAL A 42 -15.70 -4.58 3.82
CA VAL A 42 -15.70 -3.12 4.01
C VAL A 42 -15.84 -2.41 2.66
N GLN A 43 -16.76 -1.47 2.59
CA GLN A 43 -16.99 -0.62 1.45
C GLN A 43 -16.49 0.80 1.72
N LEU A 44 -15.46 1.21 1.00
CA LEU A 44 -14.78 2.50 1.14
C LEU A 44 -15.25 3.50 0.08
N PHE A 45 -14.99 4.78 0.33
CA PHE A 45 -15.20 5.89 -0.61
C PHE A 45 -13.90 6.33 -1.31
N VAL A 46 -12.88 5.48 -1.34
CA VAL A 46 -11.62 5.71 -2.09
C VAL A 46 -11.91 5.78 -3.58
N GLU A 47 -12.73 4.87 -4.08
CA GLU A 47 -13.30 4.91 -5.42
C GLU A 47 -14.81 5.13 -5.32
N MET A 48 -15.36 5.86 -6.30
CA MET A 48 -16.81 6.14 -6.33
C MET A 48 -17.55 5.27 -7.34
N ASP A 49 -16.91 4.23 -7.85
CA ASP A 49 -17.43 3.34 -8.88
C ASP A 49 -18.67 2.53 -8.44
N ARG A 50 -18.84 2.32 -7.12
CA ARG A 50 -20.02 1.68 -6.51
C ARG A 50 -21.11 2.66 -6.10
N ILE A 51 -20.89 3.95 -6.30
CA ILE A 51 -21.88 5.00 -6.05
C ILE A 51 -22.63 5.29 -7.36
N ASP A 52 -23.96 5.32 -7.26
CA ASP A 52 -24.87 5.64 -8.35
C ASP A 52 -25.08 7.14 -8.46
N SER A 53 -25.40 7.77 -7.33
CA SER A 53 -25.64 9.19 -7.27
C SER A 53 -25.26 9.79 -5.92
N HIS A 54 -24.96 11.08 -5.93
CA HIS A 54 -24.74 11.86 -4.71
C HIS A 54 -25.23 13.29 -4.89
N HIS A 55 -25.56 13.93 -3.77
CA HIS A 55 -25.97 15.33 -3.74
C HIS A 55 -25.37 16.01 -2.51
N ASN A 56 -24.82 17.21 -2.70
CA ASN A 56 -24.27 18.09 -1.67
C ASN A 56 -23.32 17.37 -0.69
N ILE A 57 -22.36 16.59 -1.25
CA ILE A 57 -21.31 15.95 -0.47
C ILE A 57 -19.92 16.37 -0.97
N LYS A 58 -18.97 16.37 -0.05
CA LYS A 58 -17.55 16.54 -0.32
C LYS A 58 -16.81 15.24 -0.01
N ARG A 59 -16.11 14.68 -0.99
CA ARG A 59 -15.14 13.60 -0.76
C ARG A 59 -13.80 14.20 -0.30
N THR A 60 -13.22 13.61 0.74
CA THR A 60 -11.92 14.05 1.29
C THR A 60 -11.04 12.82 1.53
N PHE A 61 -9.81 12.85 1.03
CA PHE A 61 -8.77 11.91 1.38
C PHE A 61 -8.03 12.39 2.63
N HIS A 62 -7.57 11.45 3.46
CA HIS A 62 -6.94 11.77 4.74
C HIS A 62 -5.48 11.34 4.76
N THR A 63 -4.66 12.18 5.38
CA THR A 63 -3.25 11.92 5.68
C THR A 63 -3.15 11.22 7.04
N ALA A 64 -2.32 10.19 7.13
CA ALA A 64 -2.02 9.54 8.40
C ALA A 64 -1.21 10.46 9.30
N GLN A 65 -1.54 10.46 10.58
CA GLN A 65 -0.87 11.30 11.58
C GLN A 65 0.36 10.59 12.14
N LYS A 66 1.52 11.23 12.07
CA LYS A 66 2.76 10.71 12.65
C LYS A 66 2.66 10.60 14.14
N HIS A 67 3.20 9.51 14.68
CA HIS A 67 3.20 9.26 16.11
C HIS A 67 4.27 10.12 16.80
N PRO A 68 3.99 10.74 17.96
CA PRO A 68 4.94 11.64 18.64
C PRO A 68 6.21 10.94 19.15
N ALA A 69 6.19 9.61 19.35
CA ALA A 69 7.36 8.83 19.75
C ALA A 69 8.30 8.48 18.56
N ASN A 70 8.07 9.00 17.38
CA ASN A 70 8.91 8.72 16.22
C ASN A 70 10.34 9.26 16.36
N PRO A 71 11.37 8.53 15.84
CA PRO A 71 11.26 7.20 15.26
C PRO A 71 11.01 6.12 16.32
N VAL A 72 10.04 5.21 16.08
CA VAL A 72 9.76 4.10 17.02
C VAL A 72 10.87 3.04 17.03
N ILE A 73 11.59 2.88 15.92
CA ILE A 73 12.84 2.13 15.84
C ILE A 73 13.91 3.08 15.27
N GLY A 74 14.73 3.64 16.15
CA GLY A 74 15.87 4.47 15.77
C GLY A 74 17.17 3.68 15.76
N ALA A 75 18.23 4.23 15.16
CA ALA A 75 19.58 3.68 15.19
C ALA A 75 20.21 3.86 16.56
N VAL A 76 20.38 2.78 17.34
CA VAL A 76 20.96 2.81 18.69
C VAL A 76 22.12 1.81 18.87
N LYS A 77 22.34 0.94 17.87
CA LYS A 77 23.42 -0.07 17.89
C LYS A 77 24.47 0.26 16.82
N PRO A 78 25.74 -0.13 17.01
CA PRO A 78 26.79 0.16 16.03
C PRO A 78 26.53 -0.37 14.62
N TRP A 79 25.78 -1.46 14.48
CA TRP A 79 25.39 -2.04 13.21
C TRP A 79 24.11 -1.41 12.60
N GLU A 80 23.48 -0.45 13.27
CA GLU A 80 22.33 0.32 12.82
C GLU A 80 22.71 1.74 12.37
N ASP A 81 23.96 2.13 12.49
CA ASP A 81 24.48 3.50 12.55
C ASP A 81 24.16 4.37 11.32
N ARG A 82 24.05 3.80 10.13
CA ARG A 82 24.05 4.63 8.92
C ARG A 82 22.77 4.61 8.08
N ARG A 83 22.05 3.51 8.05
CA ARG A 83 20.84 3.39 7.22
C ARG A 83 19.89 2.34 7.75
N SER A 84 18.72 2.72 8.19
CA SER A 84 17.56 1.83 8.13
C SER A 84 16.94 1.94 6.74
N THR A 85 17.43 1.15 5.78
CA THR A 85 17.06 1.32 4.37
C THR A 85 15.93 0.42 3.91
N TRP A 86 15.70 -0.70 4.60
CA TRP A 86 14.74 -1.75 4.25
C TRP A 86 14.00 -2.16 5.50
N GLY A 87 12.81 -2.71 5.36
CA GLY A 87 12.15 -3.23 6.53
C GLY A 87 10.70 -3.60 6.33
N SER A 88 10.24 -4.48 7.19
CA SER A 88 8.85 -4.90 7.31
C SER A 88 8.45 -4.95 8.76
N VAL A 89 7.21 -4.59 9.05
CA VAL A 89 6.60 -4.75 10.38
C VAL A 89 5.31 -5.51 10.22
N ILE A 90 5.16 -6.59 10.95
CA ILE A 90 3.94 -7.39 10.96
C ILE A 90 3.44 -7.58 12.40
N TYR A 91 2.20 -7.96 12.57
CA TYR A 91 1.65 -8.49 13.81
C TYR A 91 1.42 -9.99 13.66
N ASP A 92 1.97 -10.76 14.57
CA ASP A 92 1.78 -12.20 14.63
C ASP A 92 0.66 -12.53 15.62
N ASP A 93 -0.53 -12.84 15.10
CA ASP A 93 -1.72 -13.12 15.92
C ASP A 93 -1.56 -14.35 16.83
N LYS A 94 -0.74 -15.32 16.42
CA LYS A 94 -0.49 -16.53 17.22
C LYS A 94 0.38 -16.23 18.42
N GLU A 95 1.43 -15.45 18.20
CA GLU A 95 2.37 -15.06 19.25
C GLU A 95 1.94 -13.77 19.98
N ARG A 96 0.98 -13.04 19.43
CA ARG A 96 0.44 -11.78 19.94
C ARG A 96 1.51 -10.72 20.12
N VAL A 97 2.40 -10.61 19.13
CA VAL A 97 3.56 -9.72 19.15
C VAL A 97 3.75 -9.05 17.79
N PHE A 98 4.17 -7.78 17.81
CA PHE A 98 4.69 -7.11 16.63
C PHE A 98 6.11 -7.56 16.40
N LYS A 99 6.46 -7.84 15.14
CA LYS A 99 7.79 -8.23 14.69
C LYS A 99 8.25 -7.27 13.61
N ALA A 100 9.47 -6.77 13.75
CA ALA A 100 10.10 -5.88 12.78
C ALA A 100 11.40 -6.51 12.27
N TRP A 101 11.57 -6.48 10.95
CA TRP A 101 12.84 -6.73 10.29
C TRP A 101 13.26 -5.43 9.63
N TYR A 102 14.49 -5.00 9.82
CA TYR A 102 14.97 -3.74 9.29
C TYR A 102 16.46 -3.80 8.95
N GLY A 103 16.83 -3.08 7.90
CA GLY A 103 18.20 -3.02 7.43
C GLY A 103 19.07 -2.15 8.32
N GLY A 104 20.30 -2.59 8.52
CA GLY A 104 21.38 -1.82 9.14
C GLY A 104 22.66 -1.95 8.31
N GLN A 105 23.69 -1.20 8.69
CA GLN A 105 25.03 -1.31 8.16
C GLN A 105 26.02 -1.58 9.29
N SER A 106 26.86 -2.60 9.12
CA SER A 106 27.75 -3.03 10.17
C SER A 106 29.08 -2.25 10.25
N GLY A 107 29.39 -1.40 9.28
CA GLY A 107 30.71 -0.77 9.14
C GLY A 107 31.86 -1.76 8.85
N GLN A 108 31.58 -3.05 8.73
CA GLN A 108 32.56 -4.07 8.34
C GLN A 108 32.75 -4.06 6.82
N LYS A 109 34.01 -4.19 6.38
CA LYS A 109 34.32 -4.25 4.94
C LYS A 109 33.82 -5.55 4.33
N LYS A 110 33.20 -5.44 3.17
CA LYS A 110 32.87 -6.62 2.32
C LYS A 110 34.15 -7.14 1.65
N GLU A 111 34.64 -8.27 2.07
CA GLU A 111 35.84 -8.88 1.50
C GLU A 111 35.63 -9.34 0.05
N TYR A 112 34.38 -9.67 -0.33
CA TYR A 112 34.04 -10.24 -1.63
C TYR A 112 33.54 -9.23 -2.68
N MET A 113 33.46 -7.93 -2.34
CA MET A 113 33.04 -6.88 -3.27
C MET A 113 34.03 -5.70 -3.31
N PRO A 114 35.20 -5.85 -3.92
CA PRO A 114 36.14 -4.74 -4.08
C PRO A 114 35.50 -3.62 -4.91
N GLY A 115 35.40 -2.42 -4.35
CA GLY A 115 34.90 -1.21 -5.05
C GLY A 115 33.45 -0.82 -4.78
N HIS A 116 32.68 -1.61 -4.05
CA HIS A 116 31.38 -1.24 -3.52
C HIS A 116 31.42 -0.90 -2.03
N LEU A 117 30.43 -0.12 -1.56
CA LEU A 117 30.33 0.44 -0.21
C LEU A 117 31.02 -0.40 0.84
N ALA A 118 31.96 0.20 1.56
CA ALA A 118 32.89 -0.45 2.50
C ALA A 118 32.21 -1.20 3.66
N ASP A 119 30.89 -1.08 3.79
CA ASP A 119 30.12 -1.55 4.94
C ASP A 119 29.28 -2.77 4.57
N CYS A 120 29.28 -3.79 5.43
CA CYS A 120 28.43 -4.96 5.33
C CYS A 120 26.98 -4.58 5.73
N SER A 121 26.03 -4.92 4.89
CA SER A 121 24.61 -4.78 5.22
C SER A 121 24.15 -5.93 6.11
N VAL A 122 23.25 -5.61 7.04
CA VAL A 122 22.66 -6.59 7.95
C VAL A 122 21.14 -6.43 7.98
N LEU A 123 20.44 -7.53 8.20
CA LEU A 123 19.01 -7.54 8.52
C LEU A 123 18.87 -7.76 10.02
N CYS A 124 18.36 -6.76 10.71
CA CYS A 124 18.13 -6.76 12.16
C CYS A 124 16.68 -7.16 12.46
N TYR A 125 16.46 -7.60 13.71
CA TYR A 125 15.14 -8.00 14.21
C TYR A 125 14.80 -7.28 15.51
N ALA A 126 13.53 -6.91 15.68
CA ALA A 126 12.99 -6.38 16.92
C ALA A 126 11.56 -6.86 17.14
N THR A 127 11.13 -6.87 18.40
CA THR A 127 9.76 -7.23 18.82
C THR A 127 9.14 -6.13 19.67
N SER A 128 7.80 -6.10 19.69
CA SER A 128 7.05 -5.16 20.53
C SER A 128 5.68 -5.75 20.89
N THR A 129 5.18 -5.43 22.06
CA THR A 129 3.82 -5.81 22.50
C THR A 129 2.78 -4.76 22.12
N ASP A 130 3.18 -3.52 21.88
CA ASP A 130 2.29 -2.39 21.57
C ASP A 130 2.52 -1.74 20.19
N GLY A 131 3.61 -2.15 19.49
CA GLY A 131 4.00 -1.60 18.20
C GLY A 131 4.69 -0.23 18.28
N ILE A 132 4.97 0.27 19.48
CA ILE A 132 5.58 1.59 19.74
C ILE A 132 6.92 1.43 20.44
N HIS A 133 6.97 0.62 21.50
CA HIS A 133 8.18 0.33 22.27
C HIS A 133 8.79 -0.99 21.82
N TRP A 134 10.03 -0.95 21.34
CA TRP A 134 10.66 -2.06 20.65
C TRP A 134 11.88 -2.59 21.41
N GLU A 135 11.91 -3.90 21.54
CA GLU A 135 13.03 -4.67 22.11
C GLU A 135 13.86 -5.31 21.00
N ARG A 136 15.17 -5.35 21.21
CA ARG A 136 16.14 -5.99 20.31
C ARG A 136 16.70 -7.23 20.98
N PRO A 137 16.14 -8.42 20.74
CA PRO A 137 16.60 -9.64 21.39
C PRO A 137 18.02 -9.98 20.96
N ASN A 138 18.83 -10.52 21.88
CA ASN A 138 20.11 -11.10 21.54
C ASN A 138 19.86 -12.47 20.87
N LEU A 139 20.09 -12.55 19.56
CA LEU A 139 19.85 -13.79 18.77
C LEU A 139 21.06 -14.71 18.74
N GLY A 140 22.27 -14.20 18.91
CA GLY A 140 23.49 -15.01 18.89
C GLY A 140 23.85 -15.67 17.55
N MET A 141 23.14 -15.32 16.47
CA MET A 141 23.25 -16.01 15.17
C MET A 141 24.54 -15.66 14.42
N HIS A 142 24.85 -14.36 14.31
CA HIS A 142 25.97 -13.87 13.50
C HIS A 142 26.95 -13.07 14.34
N LYS A 143 28.24 -13.15 14.00
CA LYS A 143 29.28 -12.31 14.60
C LYS A 143 29.37 -11.00 13.81
N VAL A 144 28.95 -9.89 14.40
CA VAL A 144 28.98 -8.55 13.83
C VAL A 144 29.70 -7.62 14.79
N PHE A 145 30.61 -6.77 14.32
CA PHE A 145 31.47 -5.95 15.18
C PHE A 145 32.19 -6.72 16.29
N GLY A 146 32.63 -7.95 15.99
CA GLY A 146 33.36 -8.79 16.92
C GLY A 146 32.51 -9.49 17.99
N THR A 147 31.22 -9.25 18.08
CA THR A 147 30.31 -9.86 19.06
C THR A 147 29.17 -10.63 18.39
N LYS A 148 28.68 -11.67 19.08
CA LYS A 148 27.42 -12.35 18.80
C LYS A 148 26.24 -11.82 19.61
N GLU A 149 26.48 -10.92 20.54
CA GLU A 149 25.43 -10.27 21.35
C GLU A 149 24.73 -9.19 20.53
N ASN A 150 23.93 -9.62 19.57
CA ASN A 150 23.23 -8.74 18.63
C ASN A 150 21.90 -9.36 18.17
N ASN A 151 21.09 -8.53 17.51
CA ASN A 151 19.79 -8.86 16.94
C ASN A 151 19.82 -9.07 15.41
N VAL A 152 20.96 -9.50 14.87
CA VAL A 152 21.16 -9.70 13.43
C VAL A 152 20.65 -11.07 13.01
N VAL A 153 19.72 -11.10 12.06
CA VAL A 153 19.14 -12.29 11.45
C VAL A 153 19.92 -12.72 10.21
N ILE A 154 20.37 -11.76 9.40
CA ILE A 154 21.15 -12.00 8.18
C ILE A 154 22.27 -10.99 8.11
N SER A 155 23.45 -11.47 7.70
CA SER A 155 24.60 -10.65 7.37
C SER A 155 25.02 -10.94 5.93
N ASP A 156 25.32 -9.91 5.15
CA ASP A 156 25.82 -10.03 3.78
C ASP A 156 27.05 -10.92 3.68
N ASP A 157 27.95 -10.87 4.68
CA ASP A 157 29.17 -11.68 4.70
C ASP A 157 28.90 -13.17 4.78
N HIS A 158 27.73 -13.57 5.30
CA HIS A 158 27.37 -14.96 5.52
C HIS A 158 26.30 -15.47 4.54
N HIS A 159 25.62 -14.57 3.84
CA HIS A 159 24.47 -14.88 2.99
C HIS A 159 24.58 -14.32 1.57
N ASN A 160 25.79 -14.17 1.06
CA ASN A 160 26.05 -13.78 -0.33
C ASN A 160 25.29 -12.52 -0.77
N GLY A 161 25.26 -11.49 0.08
CA GLY A 161 24.60 -10.23 -0.24
C GLY A 161 23.07 -10.22 -0.08
N LEU A 162 22.46 -11.23 0.52
CA LEU A 162 21.01 -11.36 0.69
C LEU A 162 20.42 -10.56 1.87
N ALA A 163 21.09 -9.54 2.38
CA ALA A 163 20.56 -8.74 3.51
C ALA A 163 19.60 -7.61 3.13
N HIS A 164 19.24 -7.45 1.87
CA HIS A 164 18.38 -6.38 1.38
C HIS A 164 16.93 -6.87 1.15
N TRP A 165 16.09 -6.77 2.18
CA TRP A 165 14.71 -7.24 2.12
C TRP A 165 13.73 -6.11 2.35
N GLU A 166 12.91 -5.79 1.36
CA GLU A 166 11.87 -4.76 1.49
C GLU A 166 10.54 -5.32 1.97
N SER A 167 10.30 -6.63 1.84
CA SER A 167 8.97 -7.17 2.11
C SER A 167 9.04 -8.55 2.74
N ILE A 168 8.62 -8.62 3.98
CA ILE A 168 8.38 -9.86 4.74
C ILE A 168 6.92 -9.90 5.12
N ALA A 169 6.28 -11.05 4.92
CA ALA A 169 4.88 -11.27 5.22
C ALA A 169 4.67 -12.58 5.97
N LEU A 170 3.67 -12.59 6.86
CA LEU A 170 3.10 -13.82 7.42
C LEU A 170 2.02 -14.31 6.46
N ASP A 171 2.13 -15.58 6.04
CA ASP A 171 1.27 -16.12 4.99
C ASP A 171 0.06 -16.88 5.57
N PRO A 172 -1.15 -16.31 5.49
CA PRO A 172 -2.36 -16.99 5.97
C PRO A 172 -2.83 -18.11 5.03
N LEU A 173 -2.28 -18.21 3.82
CA LEU A 173 -2.62 -19.25 2.84
C LEU A 173 -1.75 -20.49 2.97
N GLU A 174 -0.58 -20.38 3.63
CA GLU A 174 0.37 -21.46 3.76
C GLU A 174 -0.04 -22.44 4.86
N THR A 175 -0.06 -23.71 4.51
CA THR A 175 -0.42 -24.81 5.44
C THR A 175 0.80 -25.47 6.07
N LYS A 176 1.98 -25.30 5.47
CA LYS A 176 3.24 -25.88 5.96
C LYS A 176 3.91 -24.95 6.96
N PRO A 177 4.05 -25.31 8.24
CA PRO A 177 4.63 -24.44 9.26
C PRO A 177 6.03 -23.92 8.93
N GLU A 178 6.85 -24.73 8.27
CA GLU A 178 8.21 -24.40 7.88
C GLU A 178 8.30 -23.30 6.81
N ARG A 179 7.19 -22.95 6.17
CA ARG A 179 7.10 -21.91 5.14
C ARG A 179 6.18 -20.75 5.53
N ARG A 180 5.80 -20.65 6.78
CA ARG A 180 4.83 -19.71 7.32
C ARG A 180 5.15 -18.25 7.00
N TYR A 181 6.41 -17.86 7.02
CA TYR A 181 6.86 -16.54 6.60
C TYR A 181 7.35 -16.59 5.17
N LYS A 182 7.09 -15.50 4.43
CA LYS A 182 7.50 -15.29 3.05
C LYS A 182 8.28 -13.98 2.95
N ALA A 183 9.32 -13.97 2.13
CA ALA A 183 10.04 -12.75 1.79
C ALA A 183 10.53 -12.77 0.36
N LEU A 184 10.69 -11.58 -0.21
CA LEU A 184 11.47 -11.35 -1.42
C LEU A 184 12.75 -10.63 -1.02
N GLY A 185 13.90 -11.29 -1.21
CA GLY A 185 15.22 -10.78 -0.88
C GLY A 185 16.01 -10.44 -2.14
N TRP A 186 16.58 -9.24 -2.21
CA TRP A 186 17.46 -8.86 -3.30
C TRP A 186 18.93 -9.12 -2.93
N SER A 187 19.67 -9.74 -3.85
CA SER A 187 21.10 -9.97 -3.74
C SER A 187 21.85 -9.20 -4.82
N SER A 188 22.89 -8.51 -4.39
CA SER A 188 23.92 -7.91 -5.26
C SER A 188 25.17 -8.76 -5.37
N PHE A 189 25.17 -9.95 -4.79
CA PHE A 189 26.25 -10.92 -4.97
C PHE A 189 26.42 -11.22 -6.45
N ASP A 190 27.66 -11.28 -6.91
CA ASP A 190 27.96 -11.45 -8.33
C ASP A 190 27.30 -10.34 -9.19
N TRP A 191 27.57 -9.07 -8.83
CA TRP A 191 27.03 -7.89 -9.52
C TRP A 191 27.20 -8.00 -11.04
N ASN A 192 26.10 -8.02 -11.78
CA ASN A 192 25.98 -8.33 -13.21
C ASN A 192 26.14 -9.81 -13.59
N GLY A 193 26.31 -10.72 -12.66
CA GLY A 193 26.37 -12.17 -12.90
C GLY A 193 25.00 -12.86 -12.79
N PRO A 194 24.96 -14.17 -13.03
CA PRO A 194 23.71 -14.94 -13.07
C PRO A 194 23.03 -15.08 -11.71
N MET A 195 23.75 -14.86 -10.61
CA MET A 195 23.24 -14.98 -9.24
C MET A 195 22.72 -13.65 -8.66
N SER A 196 22.85 -12.56 -9.40
CA SER A 196 22.29 -11.27 -9.00
C SER A 196 20.79 -11.19 -9.31
N GLY A 197 19.98 -10.79 -8.33
CA GLY A 197 18.52 -10.66 -8.51
C GLY A 197 17.72 -10.84 -7.23
N ILE A 198 16.45 -11.16 -7.39
CA ILE A 198 15.49 -11.33 -6.29
C ILE A 198 15.24 -12.83 -6.07
N TYR A 199 15.28 -13.24 -4.81
CA TYR A 199 15.04 -14.61 -4.36
C TYR A 199 13.72 -14.71 -3.61
N SER A 200 13.01 -15.83 -3.80
CA SER A 200 11.90 -16.22 -2.92
C SER A 200 12.46 -16.92 -1.69
N MET A 201 12.00 -16.48 -0.53
CA MET A 201 12.52 -16.93 0.76
C MET A 201 11.37 -17.33 1.69
N THR A 202 11.58 -18.38 2.46
CA THR A 202 10.60 -18.89 3.42
C THR A 202 11.25 -19.15 4.77
N SER A 203 10.44 -19.05 5.85
CA SER A 203 10.91 -19.31 7.20
C SER A 203 9.78 -19.85 8.07
N PRO A 204 10.08 -20.71 9.08
CA PRO A 204 9.11 -21.12 10.09
C PRO A 204 8.86 -20.06 11.17
N ASP A 205 9.84 -19.22 11.46
CA ASP A 205 9.88 -18.35 12.64
C ASP A 205 10.24 -16.87 12.34
N GLY A 206 10.61 -16.58 11.09
CA GLY A 206 11.10 -15.26 10.68
C GLY A 206 12.55 -14.97 11.02
N LEU A 207 13.27 -15.95 11.59
CA LEU A 207 14.69 -15.88 11.94
C LEU A 207 15.55 -16.81 11.09
N HIS A 208 15.10 -18.03 10.88
CA HIS A 208 15.79 -19.04 10.07
C HIS A 208 15.18 -19.11 8.67
N TRP A 209 15.92 -18.63 7.68
CA TRP A 209 15.43 -18.47 6.32
C TRP A 209 16.06 -19.44 5.34
N THR A 210 15.23 -19.99 4.45
CA THR A 210 15.64 -20.76 3.28
C THR A 210 15.26 -20.01 2.03
N HIS A 211 16.15 -19.90 1.06
CA HIS A 211 15.92 -19.24 -0.21
C HIS A 211 15.94 -20.21 -1.39
N THR A 212 15.39 -19.80 -2.53
CA THR A 212 15.52 -20.54 -3.79
C THR A 212 16.98 -20.64 -4.19
N PRO A 213 17.43 -21.74 -4.84
CA PRO A 213 18.83 -21.91 -5.25
C PRO A 213 19.32 -20.81 -6.19
N GLU A 214 18.42 -20.28 -7.02
CA GLU A 214 18.66 -19.22 -7.99
C GLU A 214 17.68 -18.08 -7.78
N PRO A 215 18.01 -16.85 -8.26
CA PRO A 215 17.06 -15.75 -8.23
C PRO A 215 15.84 -16.06 -9.10
N VAL A 216 14.65 -15.77 -8.57
CA VAL A 216 13.37 -15.89 -9.31
C VAL A 216 13.19 -14.75 -10.30
N PHE A 217 13.83 -13.60 -10.05
CA PHE A 217 13.94 -12.48 -10.98
C PHE A 217 15.41 -12.04 -11.07
N ARG A 218 16.00 -12.11 -12.26
CA ARG A 218 17.41 -11.80 -12.47
C ARG A 218 17.62 -10.32 -12.77
N TYR A 219 18.72 -9.78 -12.27
CA TYR A 219 19.22 -8.47 -12.62
C TYR A 219 20.28 -8.61 -13.73
N HIS A 220 19.92 -8.24 -14.96
CA HIS A 220 20.84 -8.26 -16.09
C HIS A 220 20.83 -6.91 -16.81
N PRO A 221 21.70 -5.97 -16.43
CA PRO A 221 21.73 -4.66 -17.08
C PRO A 221 22.23 -4.69 -18.53
N ARG A 222 22.79 -5.80 -19.01
CA ARG A 222 23.47 -5.87 -20.32
C ARG A 222 23.10 -7.04 -21.23
N SER A 223 22.32 -7.97 -20.79
CA SER A 223 22.10 -9.18 -21.58
C SER A 223 20.83 -9.14 -22.41
N GLY A 224 20.60 -8.28 -23.33
CA GLY A 224 19.45 -8.18 -24.25
C GLY A 224 18.64 -9.46 -24.60
N LYS A 225 18.81 -10.53 -23.85
CA LYS A 225 18.12 -11.82 -23.95
C LYS A 225 17.06 -12.08 -22.90
N ASN A 226 16.99 -11.28 -21.82
CA ASN A 226 15.88 -11.39 -20.87
C ASN A 226 14.84 -10.34 -21.20
N ASP A 227 13.73 -10.79 -21.73
CA ASP A 227 12.54 -10.00 -22.06
C ASP A 227 11.88 -9.26 -20.88
N LEU A 228 12.48 -9.27 -19.70
CA LEU A 228 11.90 -8.73 -18.47
C LEU A 228 12.42 -7.33 -18.14
N GLY A 229 13.44 -6.85 -18.83
CA GLY A 229 14.17 -5.65 -18.44
C GLY A 229 14.93 -5.84 -17.10
N PRO A 230 15.84 -4.93 -16.76
CA PRO A 230 16.57 -5.02 -15.50
C PRO A 230 15.59 -4.81 -14.34
N VAL A 231 15.42 -5.83 -13.51
CA VAL A 231 14.69 -5.72 -12.25
C VAL A 231 15.59 -4.98 -11.26
N GLY A 232 15.14 -3.83 -10.74
CA GLY A 232 15.89 -3.05 -9.75
C GLY A 232 15.79 -3.63 -8.34
N ASP A 233 16.41 -2.94 -7.42
CA ASP A 233 16.54 -3.27 -6.00
C ASP A 233 15.28 -3.00 -5.15
N ALA A 234 14.24 -2.43 -5.72
CA ALA A 234 13.01 -2.11 -5.03
C ALA A 234 11.89 -3.09 -5.44
N GLN A 235 11.52 -3.94 -4.51
CA GLN A 235 10.45 -4.93 -4.67
C GLN A 235 9.52 -4.94 -3.47
N SER A 236 8.30 -5.39 -3.66
CA SER A 236 7.38 -5.69 -2.57
C SER A 236 6.54 -6.93 -2.85
N LEU A 237 6.08 -7.56 -1.78
CA LEU A 237 5.28 -8.78 -1.80
C LEU A 237 3.87 -8.46 -1.30
N MET A 238 2.85 -8.93 -2.02
CA MET A 238 1.49 -9.00 -1.53
C MET A 238 1.01 -10.45 -1.53
N ILE A 239 0.44 -10.89 -0.41
CA ILE A 239 -0.32 -12.14 -0.33
C ILE A 239 -1.77 -11.79 -0.67
N ASP A 240 -2.18 -12.17 -1.88
CA ASP A 240 -3.53 -11.93 -2.38
C ASP A 240 -4.49 -13.00 -1.85
N THR A 241 -5.06 -12.73 -0.69
CA THR A 241 -6.00 -13.64 -0.02
C THR A 241 -7.34 -13.76 -0.75
N LEU A 242 -7.71 -12.76 -1.57
CA LEU A 242 -8.95 -12.78 -2.36
C LEU A 242 -8.86 -13.79 -3.51
N ARG A 243 -7.69 -13.86 -4.16
CA ARG A 243 -7.45 -14.76 -5.30
C ARG A 243 -6.51 -15.92 -4.98
N ARG A 244 -6.08 -16.05 -3.71
CA ARG A 244 -5.23 -17.13 -3.18
C ARG A 244 -3.93 -17.31 -3.96
N ARG A 245 -3.19 -16.23 -4.13
CA ARG A 245 -1.92 -16.18 -4.89
C ARG A 245 -0.94 -15.18 -4.26
N TYR A 246 0.27 -15.13 -4.80
CA TYR A 246 1.31 -14.16 -4.44
C TYR A 246 1.51 -13.19 -5.58
N LEU A 247 1.71 -11.91 -5.26
CA LEU A 247 2.07 -10.88 -6.21
C LEU A 247 3.38 -10.22 -5.78
N ALA A 248 4.35 -10.19 -6.69
CA ALA A 248 5.58 -9.42 -6.54
C ALA A 248 5.44 -8.12 -7.35
N PHE A 249 5.64 -6.98 -6.71
CA PHE A 249 5.72 -5.69 -7.40
C PHE A 249 7.18 -5.32 -7.58
N LEU A 250 7.54 -4.99 -8.82
CA LEU A 250 8.91 -4.93 -9.28
C LEU A 250 9.21 -3.58 -9.91
N ARG A 251 10.43 -3.08 -9.68
CA ARG A 251 10.92 -1.87 -10.31
C ARG A 251 11.47 -2.19 -11.70
N ILE A 252 10.67 -1.92 -12.74
CA ILE A 252 11.05 -2.00 -14.15
C ILE A 252 10.77 -0.64 -14.77
N LEU A 253 11.83 0.04 -15.25
CA LEU A 253 11.71 1.40 -15.76
C LEU A 253 11.10 1.45 -17.17
N PRO A 254 10.32 2.50 -17.50
CA PRO A 254 9.92 3.64 -16.65
C PRO A 254 8.75 3.32 -15.71
N ASP A 255 8.05 2.24 -15.95
CA ASP A 255 6.86 1.81 -15.23
C ASP A 255 7.23 0.98 -13.98
N ARG A 256 6.20 0.55 -13.27
CA ARG A 256 6.29 -0.53 -12.28
C ARG A 256 5.54 -1.73 -12.80
N ALA A 257 6.06 -2.90 -12.50
CA ALA A 257 5.51 -4.16 -12.98
C ALA A 257 5.04 -5.03 -11.82
N PHE A 258 4.18 -6.00 -12.11
CA PHE A 258 3.87 -7.10 -11.21
C PHE A 258 4.18 -8.44 -11.87
N SER A 259 4.41 -9.43 -11.04
CA SER A 259 4.46 -10.84 -11.38
C SER A 259 3.64 -11.63 -10.37
N SER A 260 3.01 -12.72 -10.78
CA SER A 260 2.19 -13.56 -9.90
C SER A 260 2.76 -14.97 -9.77
N SER A 261 2.48 -15.61 -8.61
CA SER A 261 2.83 -16.99 -8.33
C SER A 261 1.74 -17.67 -7.51
N ASN A 262 1.53 -18.98 -7.74
CA ASN A 262 0.61 -19.79 -6.94
C ASN A 262 1.36 -20.64 -5.89
N ASP A 263 2.67 -20.81 -6.01
CA ASP A 263 3.51 -21.67 -5.18
C ASP A 263 4.66 -20.96 -4.47
N PHE A 264 4.81 -19.64 -4.74
CA PHE A 264 5.90 -18.79 -4.26
C PHE A 264 7.30 -19.18 -4.78
N VAL A 265 7.38 -20.00 -5.82
CA VAL A 265 8.62 -20.46 -6.45
C VAL A 265 8.63 -20.13 -7.94
N THR A 266 7.54 -20.48 -8.61
CA THR A 266 7.35 -20.25 -10.05
C THR A 266 6.58 -18.95 -10.25
N TRP A 267 7.19 -18.00 -10.96
CA TRP A 267 6.64 -16.68 -11.18
C TRP A 267 6.34 -16.44 -12.66
N THR A 268 5.25 -15.74 -12.92
CA THR A 268 4.90 -15.31 -14.28
C THR A 268 5.87 -14.24 -14.78
N ARG A 269 5.93 -14.05 -16.10
CA ARG A 269 6.65 -12.91 -16.68
C ARG A 269 6.06 -11.60 -16.14
N PRO A 270 6.89 -10.66 -15.63
CA PRO A 270 6.41 -9.36 -15.18
C PRO A 270 5.72 -8.56 -16.29
N VAL A 271 4.59 -7.94 -15.95
CA VAL A 271 3.84 -7.04 -16.81
C VAL A 271 3.61 -5.70 -16.12
N ALA A 272 3.40 -4.63 -16.90
CA ALA A 272 3.19 -3.29 -16.34
C ALA A 272 1.98 -3.29 -15.39
N SER A 273 2.17 -2.69 -14.23
CA SER A 273 1.22 -2.62 -13.11
C SER A 273 0.80 -1.18 -12.82
N LEU A 274 1.76 -0.29 -12.76
CA LEU A 274 1.56 1.14 -12.53
C LEU A 274 2.38 1.93 -13.53
N LYS A 275 1.69 2.67 -14.42
CA LYS A 275 2.33 3.44 -15.49
C LYS A 275 2.75 4.83 -15.01
N ALA A 276 3.92 5.26 -15.47
CA ALA A 276 4.35 6.64 -15.34
C ALA A 276 3.41 7.57 -16.14
N ARG A 277 3.09 8.73 -15.58
CA ARG A 277 2.30 9.76 -16.27
C ARG A 277 3.20 10.58 -17.20
N ALA A 278 2.62 11.21 -18.22
CA ALA A 278 3.34 12.11 -19.10
C ALA A 278 4.06 13.22 -18.31
N GLY A 279 5.35 13.41 -18.57
CA GLY A 279 6.19 14.38 -17.87
C GLY A 279 6.78 13.91 -16.53
N GLU A 280 6.49 12.69 -16.08
CA GLU A 280 7.17 12.08 -14.95
C GLU A 280 8.52 11.49 -15.40
N ALA A 281 9.58 11.77 -14.64
CA ALA A 281 10.87 11.11 -14.85
C ALA A 281 10.79 9.63 -14.48
N GLY A 282 11.59 8.78 -15.10
CA GLY A 282 11.51 7.33 -14.95
C GLY A 282 11.61 6.78 -13.52
N ASN A 283 12.13 7.59 -12.56
CA ASN A 283 12.20 7.22 -11.14
C ASN A 283 11.12 7.87 -10.26
N THR A 284 10.23 8.69 -10.82
CA THR A 284 9.21 9.42 -10.04
C THR A 284 8.30 8.48 -9.27
N ILE A 285 7.75 7.46 -9.91
CA ILE A 285 7.10 6.32 -9.24
C ILE A 285 8.21 5.38 -8.76
N TYR A 286 8.69 5.52 -7.51
CA TYR A 286 9.89 4.82 -7.06
C TYR A 286 9.65 3.32 -6.84
N ASN A 287 8.74 2.97 -5.96
CA ASN A 287 8.18 1.62 -5.80
C ASN A 287 6.76 1.70 -5.23
N HIS A 288 6.02 0.62 -5.32
CA HIS A 288 4.70 0.51 -4.71
C HIS A 288 4.53 -0.84 -4.06
N MET A 289 3.64 -0.88 -3.10
CA MET A 289 3.14 -2.11 -2.51
C MET A 289 1.62 -2.11 -2.51
N GLY A 290 1.04 -3.30 -2.60
CA GLY A 290 -0.39 -3.52 -2.47
C GLY A 290 -0.74 -4.34 -1.24
N PHE A 291 -1.98 -4.22 -0.79
CA PHE A 291 -2.56 -5.06 0.25
C PHE A 291 -4.07 -5.21 0.03
N VAL A 292 -4.60 -6.33 0.49
CA VAL A 292 -6.04 -6.57 0.49
C VAL A 292 -6.70 -5.72 1.58
N TYR A 293 -7.80 -5.04 1.24
CA TYR A 293 -8.61 -4.29 2.19
C TYR A 293 -10.10 -4.45 1.88
N GLY A 294 -10.81 -5.17 2.73
CA GLY A 294 -12.17 -5.60 2.43
C GLY A 294 -12.20 -6.54 1.23
N ASP A 295 -12.97 -6.20 0.22
CA ASP A 295 -13.09 -6.94 -1.04
C ASP A 295 -12.33 -6.28 -2.22
N ARG A 296 -11.38 -5.38 -1.91
CA ARG A 296 -10.57 -4.63 -2.87
C ARG A 296 -9.12 -4.59 -2.47
N TYR A 297 -8.35 -3.86 -3.26
CA TYR A 297 -6.93 -3.66 -3.02
C TYR A 297 -6.64 -2.17 -2.84
N LEU A 298 -5.91 -1.86 -1.79
CA LEU A 298 -5.27 -0.57 -1.58
C LEU A 298 -3.76 -0.74 -1.60
N GLY A 299 -3.05 0.36 -1.75
CA GLY A 299 -1.60 0.30 -1.78
C GLY A 299 -0.95 1.64 -1.42
N GLN A 300 0.35 1.57 -1.25
CA GLN A 300 1.22 2.68 -0.96
C GLN A 300 2.21 2.84 -2.11
N LEU A 301 2.26 4.03 -2.68
CA LEU A 301 3.22 4.42 -3.70
C LEU A 301 4.26 5.34 -3.07
N THR A 302 5.51 4.93 -3.07
CA THR A 302 6.64 5.83 -2.81
C THR A 302 6.86 6.72 -4.03
N TYR A 303 6.62 8.02 -3.87
CA TYR A 303 6.71 9.00 -4.93
C TYR A 303 7.94 9.90 -4.75
N LEU A 304 8.79 9.95 -5.76
CA LEU A 304 10.02 10.73 -5.76
C LEU A 304 9.84 12.03 -6.56
N HIS A 305 9.88 13.15 -5.87
CA HIS A 305 9.78 14.47 -6.48
C HIS A 305 11.14 14.91 -7.05
N GLN A 306 11.35 14.78 -8.37
CA GLN A 306 12.65 14.96 -9.02
C GLN A 306 12.85 16.29 -9.75
N LYS A 307 11.93 17.24 -9.68
CA LYS A 307 12.04 18.49 -10.45
C LYS A 307 13.29 19.32 -10.13
N ASP A 308 13.83 19.18 -8.93
CA ASP A 308 15.05 19.87 -8.48
C ASP A 308 15.88 18.89 -7.63
N PRO A 309 17.08 18.46 -8.07
CA PRO A 309 17.93 17.57 -7.27
C PRO A 309 18.24 18.10 -5.87
N ALA A 310 18.29 19.44 -5.71
CA ALA A 310 18.50 20.07 -4.40
C ALA A 310 17.27 20.03 -3.50
N LYS A 311 16.08 19.71 -4.04
CA LYS A 311 14.80 19.67 -3.33
C LYS A 311 14.13 18.29 -3.45
N THR A 312 14.89 17.25 -3.75
CA THR A 312 14.37 15.90 -3.89
C THR A 312 13.72 15.45 -2.59
N LEU A 313 12.41 15.28 -2.62
CA LEU A 313 11.58 14.75 -1.53
C LEU A 313 11.01 13.41 -1.95
N VAL A 314 10.78 12.55 -0.97
CA VAL A 314 10.12 11.25 -1.15
C VAL A 314 9.01 11.13 -0.13
N ASP A 315 7.79 10.89 -0.57
CA ASP A 315 6.62 10.70 0.27
C ASP A 315 5.78 9.49 -0.18
N ILE A 316 4.74 9.18 0.59
CA ILE A 316 3.88 8.02 0.34
C ILE A 316 2.50 8.47 -0.08
N TRP A 317 2.04 7.97 -1.25
CA TRP A 317 0.72 8.25 -1.81
C TRP A 317 -0.16 7.01 -1.77
N LEU A 318 -1.46 7.22 -1.58
CA LEU A 318 -2.46 6.15 -1.69
C LEU A 318 -2.66 5.77 -3.15
N ILE A 319 -2.70 4.47 -3.41
CA ILE A 319 -3.12 3.87 -4.68
C ILE A 319 -4.21 2.83 -4.43
N SER A 320 -4.97 2.50 -5.45
CA SER A 320 -6.07 1.54 -5.39
C SER A 320 -6.09 0.63 -6.60
N SER A 321 -6.69 -0.54 -6.46
CA SER A 321 -6.87 -1.49 -7.55
C SER A 321 -8.14 -2.34 -7.34
N ASN A 322 -8.75 -2.77 -8.43
CA ASN A 322 -9.87 -3.70 -8.44
C ASN A 322 -9.43 -5.16 -8.61
N ASP A 323 -8.20 -5.38 -9.06
CA ASP A 323 -7.68 -6.71 -9.40
C ASP A 323 -6.35 -7.06 -8.73
N GLY A 324 -5.73 -6.11 -8.01
CA GLY A 324 -4.41 -6.25 -7.42
C GLY A 324 -3.26 -6.16 -8.44
N GLU A 325 -3.57 -6.08 -9.72
CA GLU A 325 -2.62 -6.11 -10.82
C GLU A 325 -2.40 -4.74 -11.44
N GLN A 326 -3.49 -4.08 -11.81
CA GLN A 326 -3.49 -2.74 -12.39
C GLN A 326 -3.87 -1.71 -11.32
N TRP A 327 -3.02 -0.71 -11.16
CA TRP A 327 -3.14 0.25 -10.07
C TRP A 327 -3.49 1.64 -10.57
N ASN A 328 -4.43 2.27 -9.87
CA ASN A 328 -4.85 3.64 -10.08
C ASN A 328 -4.22 4.56 -9.03
N ARG A 329 -4.01 5.81 -9.41
CA ARG A 329 -3.62 6.89 -8.50
C ARG A 329 -4.81 7.83 -8.35
N PRO A 330 -5.63 7.67 -7.29
CA PRO A 330 -6.74 8.58 -7.04
C PRO A 330 -6.21 10.00 -6.81
N GLU A 331 -7.02 11.00 -7.16
CA GLU A 331 -6.67 12.40 -6.96
C GLU A 331 -6.85 12.79 -5.49
N THR A 332 -5.90 12.40 -4.65
CA THR A 332 -5.94 12.60 -3.20
C THR A 332 -5.67 14.04 -2.80
N GLY A 333 -4.99 14.83 -3.65
CA GLY A 333 -4.56 16.20 -3.38
C GLY A 333 -3.41 16.30 -2.37
N ARG A 334 -3.08 15.23 -1.64
CA ARG A 334 -2.01 15.16 -0.63
C ARG A 334 -1.51 13.74 -0.45
N PRO A 335 -0.27 13.55 0.05
CA PRO A 335 0.25 12.25 0.42
C PRO A 335 -0.56 11.56 1.53
N LEU A 336 -0.52 10.22 1.55
CA LEU A 336 -1.00 9.42 2.67
C LEU A 336 -0.09 9.60 3.90
N ILE A 337 1.24 9.68 3.67
CA ILE A 337 2.22 10.02 4.71
C ILE A 337 3.16 11.07 4.11
N GLU A 338 3.16 12.26 4.68
CA GLU A 338 3.95 13.39 4.25
C GLU A 338 5.37 13.31 4.83
N VAL A 339 6.33 14.01 4.22
CA VAL A 339 7.63 14.27 4.84
C VAL A 339 7.47 15.14 6.10
N GLY A 340 8.47 15.14 6.97
CA GLY A 340 8.50 16.02 8.14
C GLY A 340 8.85 17.46 7.82
N ASP A 341 8.62 18.33 8.78
CA ASP A 341 8.98 19.73 8.71
C ASP A 341 10.50 19.96 8.83
N ILE A 342 10.92 21.23 8.71
CA ILE A 342 12.33 21.62 8.87
C ILE A 342 12.83 21.25 10.27
N GLY A 343 13.88 20.44 10.31
CA GLY A 343 14.49 19.97 11.57
C GLY A 343 13.99 18.60 12.02
N GLU A 344 12.94 18.07 11.44
CA GLU A 344 12.48 16.73 11.75
C GLU A 344 13.35 15.64 11.11
N TRP A 345 13.40 14.48 11.77
CA TRP A 345 14.21 13.33 11.37
C TRP A 345 13.81 12.72 10.02
N ASP A 346 12.55 12.90 9.59
CA ASP A 346 11.96 12.34 8.36
C ASP A 346 11.62 13.41 7.30
N ARG A 347 12.35 14.51 7.31
CA ARG A 347 12.15 15.68 6.45
C ARG A 347 12.24 15.43 4.96
N PHE A 348 13.02 14.45 4.50
CA PHE A 348 13.32 14.34 3.06
C PHE A 348 12.86 13.06 2.40
N ASN A 349 12.75 11.96 3.14
CA ASN A 349 12.70 10.64 2.52
C ASN A 349 11.84 9.67 3.32
N VAL A 350 10.53 9.80 3.15
CA VAL A 350 9.52 8.92 3.75
C VAL A 350 9.13 7.85 2.73
N ARG A 351 9.37 6.57 3.04
CA ARG A 351 9.06 5.42 2.19
C ARG A 351 8.24 4.40 2.98
N HIS A 352 7.37 3.66 2.28
CA HIS A 352 6.69 2.54 2.93
C HIS A 352 7.68 1.47 3.40
N THR A 353 7.36 0.80 4.48
CA THR A 353 7.86 -0.55 4.74
C THR A 353 7.15 -1.52 3.81
N GLY A 354 7.73 -2.66 3.52
CA GLY A 354 7.11 -3.66 2.65
C GLY A 354 5.89 -4.37 3.26
N SER A 355 5.23 -3.76 4.24
CA SER A 355 4.13 -4.38 5.00
C SER A 355 2.84 -3.59 4.90
N PRO A 356 1.68 -4.27 4.86
CA PRO A 356 0.37 -3.62 4.96
C PRO A 356 0.19 -2.93 6.32
N PRO A 357 -0.76 -1.97 6.43
CA PRO A 357 -1.09 -1.37 7.71
C PRO A 357 -1.69 -2.43 8.66
N ILE A 358 -1.37 -2.29 9.95
CA ILE A 358 -1.84 -3.19 11.00
C ILE A 358 -2.98 -2.51 11.76
N ARG A 359 -4.12 -3.20 11.91
CA ARG A 359 -5.22 -2.68 12.72
C ARG A 359 -4.93 -2.85 14.20
N VAL A 360 -4.98 -1.75 14.95
CA VAL A 360 -4.84 -1.70 16.40
C VAL A 360 -6.02 -0.90 16.98
N GLY A 361 -7.00 -1.60 17.54
CA GLY A 361 -8.25 -0.98 17.96
C GLY A 361 -8.97 -0.27 16.82
N ASP A 362 -9.19 1.03 16.99
CA ASP A 362 -9.86 1.90 16.02
C ASP A 362 -8.90 2.62 15.06
N LYS A 363 -7.64 2.19 15.02
CA LYS A 363 -6.60 2.78 14.19
C LYS A 363 -5.94 1.75 13.28
N LEU A 364 -5.44 2.24 12.15
CA LEU A 364 -4.48 1.58 11.28
C LEU A 364 -3.10 2.14 11.60
N TYR A 365 -2.13 1.26 11.87
CA TYR A 365 -0.73 1.57 12.07
C TYR A 365 0.01 1.38 10.76
N PHE A 366 0.55 2.48 10.21
CA PHE A 366 1.41 2.49 9.03
C PHE A 366 2.85 2.68 9.50
N TYR A 367 3.64 1.66 9.34
CA TYR A 367 5.07 1.81 9.55
C TYR A 367 5.72 2.34 8.27
N TYR A 368 6.57 3.33 8.41
CA TYR A 368 7.33 3.91 7.31
C TYR A 368 8.79 4.02 7.70
N ARG A 369 9.64 3.99 6.71
CA ARG A 369 11.08 4.16 6.89
C ARG A 369 11.52 5.53 6.42
N ASN A 370 12.54 6.06 7.05
CA ASN A 370 13.19 7.28 6.65
C ASN A 370 14.70 7.11 6.61
N THR A 371 15.33 7.86 5.71
CA THR A 371 16.74 8.21 5.81
C THR A 371 16.84 9.72 5.97
N ALA A 372 17.65 10.21 6.91
CA ALA A 372 17.80 11.64 7.19
C ALA A 372 18.33 12.45 5.99
N ASN A 373 18.69 11.77 4.90
CA ASN A 373 19.26 12.36 3.71
C ASN A 373 18.26 12.37 2.55
N ARG A 374 18.49 13.33 1.63
CA ARG A 374 17.84 13.33 0.32
C ARG A 374 18.15 12.04 -0.43
N HIS A 375 17.28 11.65 -1.34
CA HIS A 375 17.43 10.43 -2.12
C HIS A 375 18.72 10.38 -2.98
N SER A 376 19.19 11.53 -3.42
CA SER A 376 20.38 11.60 -4.29
C SER A 376 21.67 11.74 -3.46
N PRO A 377 22.66 10.84 -3.63
CA PRO A 377 23.97 10.95 -2.98
C PRO A 377 24.84 12.08 -3.55
N TYR A 378 24.37 12.80 -4.57
CA TYR A 378 25.17 13.81 -5.29
C TYR A 378 25.10 15.21 -4.70
N VAL A 379 24.38 15.43 -3.62
CA VAL A 379 24.24 16.77 -3.01
C VAL A 379 24.99 16.83 -1.70
N GLY A 380 26.25 17.24 -1.78
CA GLY A 380 27.11 17.62 -0.67
C GLY A 380 28.19 16.60 -0.34
N LYS A 381 29.40 17.09 -0.12
CA LYS A 381 30.56 16.30 0.32
C LYS A 381 30.42 15.77 1.77
N ASP A 382 29.41 16.21 2.48
CA ASP A 382 29.10 15.73 3.85
C ASP A 382 28.18 14.52 3.79
N ASN A 383 28.79 13.39 3.52
CA ASN A 383 28.14 12.07 3.53
C ASN A 383 27.91 11.57 4.99
N THR A 384 27.73 12.48 5.92
CA THR A 384 27.29 12.19 7.28
C THR A 384 25.81 11.86 7.26
N GLN A 385 25.51 10.63 6.85
CA GLN A 385 24.15 10.07 6.93
C GLN A 385 23.84 9.82 8.42
N ILE A 386 23.27 10.80 9.07
CA ILE A 386 22.89 10.71 10.48
C ILE A 386 21.43 10.25 10.53
N GLY A 387 21.21 9.08 11.16
CA GLY A 387 19.92 8.67 11.68
C GLY A 387 18.86 8.32 10.63
N GLY A 388 18.80 7.06 10.21
CA GLY A 388 17.60 6.45 9.66
C GLY A 388 16.79 5.78 10.77
N GLY A 389 15.54 5.41 10.46
CA GLY A 389 14.70 4.69 11.41
C GLY A 389 13.37 4.26 10.80
N ILE A 390 12.59 3.55 11.60
CA ILE A 390 11.20 3.24 11.29
C ILE A 390 10.32 4.16 12.14
N GLY A 391 9.44 4.88 11.47
CA GLY A 391 8.38 5.67 12.08
C GLY A 391 7.04 4.96 12.01
N LEU A 392 6.12 5.44 12.82
CA LEU A 392 4.73 5.05 12.87
C LEU A 392 3.85 6.24 12.50
N ALA A 393 2.93 6.05 11.56
CA ALA A 393 1.83 6.97 11.32
C ALA A 393 0.50 6.24 11.54
N THR A 394 -0.49 6.94 12.04
CA THR A 394 -1.79 6.35 12.37
C THR A 394 -2.92 6.98 11.58
N LEU A 395 -3.85 6.15 11.15
CA LEU A 395 -5.08 6.57 10.50
C LEU A 395 -6.26 5.92 11.21
N ARG A 396 -7.42 6.56 11.22
CA ARG A 396 -8.67 5.90 11.62
C ARG A 396 -8.86 4.62 10.80
N VAL A 397 -9.36 3.54 11.37
CA VAL A 397 -9.81 2.37 10.59
C VAL A 397 -10.72 2.86 9.46
N ASP A 398 -10.51 2.36 8.24
CA ASP A 398 -11.20 2.76 7.01
C ASP A 398 -11.02 4.25 6.60
N GLY A 399 -10.16 4.96 7.31
CA GLY A 399 -10.03 6.41 7.23
C GLY A 399 -9.32 6.96 6.00
N PHE A 400 -9.10 6.16 4.95
CA PHE A 400 -8.41 6.58 3.72
C PHE A 400 -9.11 7.72 3.00
N ALA A 401 -10.43 7.62 2.90
CA ALA A 401 -11.30 8.66 2.33
C ALA A 401 -12.62 8.71 3.08
N SER A 402 -13.28 9.85 3.03
CA SER A 402 -14.63 10.02 3.55
C SER A 402 -15.50 10.84 2.61
N VAL A 403 -16.80 10.67 2.72
CA VAL A 403 -17.82 11.59 2.18
C VAL A 403 -18.46 12.34 3.33
N ALA A 404 -18.63 13.64 3.17
CA ALA A 404 -19.15 14.50 4.22
C ALA A 404 -20.15 15.52 3.67
N ALA A 405 -21.15 15.87 4.49
CA ALA A 405 -22.04 17.00 4.27
C ALA A 405 -22.05 17.91 5.49
N GLY A 406 -22.29 19.22 5.27
CA GLY A 406 -22.54 20.20 6.31
C GLY A 406 -23.97 20.14 6.85
N TYR A 407 -24.37 21.20 7.56
CA TYR A 407 -25.73 21.32 8.14
C TYR A 407 -26.86 21.39 7.10
N ASP A 408 -26.56 21.84 5.87
CA ASP A 408 -27.53 21.86 4.76
C ASP A 408 -27.88 20.45 4.28
N GLY A 409 -27.21 19.45 4.80
CA GLY A 409 -27.42 18.06 4.47
C GLY A 409 -26.87 17.65 3.11
N GLY A 410 -26.70 16.37 2.92
CA GLY A 410 -26.29 15.74 1.68
C GLY A 410 -26.66 14.27 1.67
N GLN A 411 -26.52 13.64 0.53
CA GLN A 411 -26.83 12.21 0.40
C GLN A 411 -25.89 11.48 -0.57
N VAL A 412 -25.72 10.18 -0.33
CA VAL A 412 -24.99 9.25 -1.19
C VAL A 412 -25.84 8.01 -1.40
N THR A 413 -26.05 7.59 -2.65
CA THR A 413 -26.81 6.38 -2.99
C THR A 413 -25.90 5.41 -3.73
N THR A 414 -25.86 4.16 -3.29
CA THR A 414 -25.08 3.11 -3.94
C THR A 414 -25.73 2.62 -5.23
N LYS A 415 -24.94 2.06 -6.14
CA LYS A 415 -25.45 1.19 -7.19
C LYS A 415 -26.13 -0.03 -6.55
N PRO A 416 -27.03 -0.73 -7.29
CA PRO A 416 -27.63 -1.95 -6.77
C PRO A 416 -26.55 -3.03 -6.57
N PHE A 417 -26.65 -3.76 -5.46
CA PHE A 417 -25.75 -4.87 -5.14
C PHE A 417 -26.50 -5.97 -4.38
N ARG A 418 -26.01 -7.20 -4.45
CA ARG A 418 -26.39 -8.30 -3.58
C ARG A 418 -25.42 -8.37 -2.41
N PHE A 419 -25.80 -8.97 -1.29
CA PHE A 419 -24.96 -9.04 -0.11
C PHE A 419 -25.15 -10.34 0.66
N GLU A 420 -24.17 -10.64 1.49
CA GLU A 420 -24.23 -11.63 2.57
C GLU A 420 -24.17 -10.89 3.90
N GLY A 421 -24.80 -11.49 4.95
CA GLY A 421 -24.88 -10.89 6.28
C GLY A 421 -26.28 -10.43 6.66
N ARG A 422 -26.39 -9.81 7.83
CA ARG A 422 -27.68 -9.47 8.48
C ARG A 422 -27.79 -8.01 8.88
N ASN A 423 -26.67 -7.43 9.32
CA ASN A 423 -26.62 -6.15 10.00
C ASN A 423 -25.75 -5.17 9.23
N LEU A 424 -26.30 -3.98 8.97
CA LEU A 424 -25.54 -2.89 8.41
C LEU A 424 -24.79 -2.14 9.51
N HIS A 425 -23.50 -1.99 9.35
CA HIS A 425 -22.64 -1.16 10.18
C HIS A 425 -22.06 -0.01 9.37
N VAL A 426 -21.82 1.10 10.04
CA VAL A 426 -21.17 2.28 9.44
C VAL A 426 -20.01 2.76 10.30
N ASN A 427 -18.99 3.26 9.64
CA ASN A 427 -17.90 4.01 10.25
C ASN A 427 -18.12 5.50 9.97
N ALA A 428 -18.50 6.27 10.97
CA ALA A 428 -18.83 7.67 10.78
C ALA A 428 -18.56 8.52 12.03
N VAL A 429 -18.37 9.83 11.80
CA VAL A 429 -18.33 10.88 12.82
C VAL A 429 -19.59 11.70 12.66
N ALA A 430 -20.51 11.60 13.63
CA ALA A 430 -21.82 12.26 13.65
C ALA A 430 -22.15 12.91 15.02
N ASN A 431 -21.16 13.19 15.88
CA ASN A 431 -21.38 13.72 17.25
C ASN A 431 -22.24 14.98 17.29
N SER A 432 -22.04 15.87 16.32
CA SER A 432 -22.76 17.15 16.18
C SER A 432 -23.69 17.13 14.96
N GLY A 433 -24.02 15.94 14.46
CA GLY A 433 -24.78 15.75 13.24
C GLY A 433 -25.84 14.66 13.34
N ARG A 434 -26.33 14.23 12.19
CA ARG A 434 -27.36 13.19 12.07
C ARG A 434 -27.07 12.32 10.85
N LEU A 435 -26.90 11.01 11.06
CA LEU A 435 -26.84 10.02 9.99
C LEU A 435 -28.08 9.14 10.04
N THR A 436 -28.77 9.01 8.91
CA THR A 436 -29.83 8.02 8.70
C THR A 436 -29.60 7.28 7.41
N VAL A 437 -30.12 6.07 7.29
CA VAL A 437 -29.92 5.20 6.13
C VAL A 437 -31.27 4.65 5.67
N GLU A 438 -31.50 4.70 4.36
CA GLU A 438 -32.59 3.98 3.70
C GLU A 438 -32.04 2.75 2.99
N VAL A 439 -32.86 1.69 2.97
CA VAL A 439 -32.63 0.55 2.09
C VAL A 439 -33.66 0.61 0.98
N LEU A 440 -33.19 0.65 -0.26
CA LEU A 440 -34.02 0.83 -1.45
C LEU A 440 -33.98 -0.45 -2.32
N ASP A 441 -35.04 -0.66 -3.09
CA ASP A 441 -35.03 -1.61 -4.18
C ASP A 441 -34.20 -1.11 -5.39
N GLU A 442 -34.11 -1.92 -6.45
CA GLU A 442 -33.37 -1.55 -7.66
C GLU A 442 -33.90 -0.27 -8.33
N SER A 443 -35.21 0.02 -8.20
CA SER A 443 -35.84 1.22 -8.76
C SER A 443 -35.59 2.47 -7.94
N GLY A 444 -34.99 2.34 -6.75
CA GLY A 444 -34.73 3.44 -5.81
C GLY A 444 -35.86 3.75 -4.86
N LYS A 445 -36.88 2.87 -4.75
CA LYS A 445 -37.99 3.00 -3.81
C LYS A 445 -37.62 2.37 -2.46
N PRO A 446 -37.90 3.05 -1.32
CA PRO A 446 -37.64 2.47 0.00
C PRO A 446 -38.37 1.15 0.24
N LEU A 447 -37.66 0.18 0.76
CA LEU A 447 -38.23 -1.10 1.17
C LEU A 447 -39.08 -0.91 2.44
N PRO A 448 -40.16 -1.68 2.61
CA PRO A 448 -41.04 -1.57 3.78
C PRO A 448 -40.27 -1.71 5.09
N GLY A 449 -40.37 -0.71 5.99
CA GLY A 449 -39.67 -0.66 7.27
C GLY A 449 -38.25 -0.08 7.21
N PHE A 450 -37.73 0.29 6.03
CA PHE A 450 -36.36 0.77 5.83
C PHE A 450 -36.30 2.20 5.28
N SER A 451 -37.35 2.99 5.49
CA SER A 451 -37.36 4.40 5.09
C SER A 451 -36.46 5.26 6.00
N ARG A 452 -36.19 6.48 5.59
CA ARG A 452 -35.43 7.47 6.36
C ARG A 452 -36.05 7.74 7.74
N GLU A 453 -37.38 7.85 7.79
CA GLU A 453 -38.13 8.13 9.01
C GLU A 453 -38.13 6.95 10.00
N SER A 454 -38.05 5.71 9.49
CA SER A 454 -37.95 4.52 10.32
C SER A 454 -36.54 4.27 10.84
N CYS A 455 -35.52 4.87 10.24
CA CYS A 455 -34.13 4.72 10.68
C CYS A 455 -33.88 5.42 12.01
N LEU A 456 -33.29 4.71 12.98
CA LEU A 456 -32.83 5.32 14.22
C LEU A 456 -31.61 6.18 13.96
N VAL A 457 -31.69 7.44 14.33
CA VAL A 457 -30.64 8.45 14.01
C VAL A 457 -29.35 8.15 14.76
N MET A 458 -28.27 7.98 14.05
CA MET A 458 -26.92 7.94 14.62
C MET A 458 -26.43 9.36 14.95
N LYS A 459 -25.95 9.54 16.20
CA LYS A 459 -25.33 10.79 16.73
C LYS A 459 -24.09 10.43 17.55
N ALA A 460 -23.10 9.79 16.93
CA ALA A 460 -21.90 9.35 17.63
C ALA A 460 -20.68 9.37 16.70
N ASP A 461 -19.49 9.34 17.30
CA ASP A 461 -18.26 8.93 16.63
C ASP A 461 -18.06 7.43 16.85
N SER A 462 -18.12 6.64 15.80
CA SER A 462 -17.95 5.20 15.90
C SER A 462 -17.38 4.62 14.63
N VAL A 463 -16.44 3.70 14.77
CA VAL A 463 -15.85 2.95 13.64
C VAL A 463 -16.70 1.73 13.24
N ASN A 464 -17.71 1.38 14.06
CA ASN A 464 -18.54 0.19 13.84
C ASN A 464 -19.94 0.36 14.44
N HIS A 465 -20.68 1.40 14.02
CA HIS A 465 -22.02 1.68 14.51
C HIS A 465 -23.04 0.80 13.80
N LEU A 466 -23.82 0.03 14.56
CA LEU A 466 -24.93 -0.76 14.05
C LEU A 466 -26.10 0.16 13.66
N VAL A 467 -26.46 0.20 12.37
CA VAL A 467 -27.64 0.90 11.88
C VAL A 467 -28.88 0.10 12.21
N ARG A 468 -29.87 0.74 12.81
CA ARG A 468 -31.14 0.12 13.21
C ARG A 468 -32.33 0.90 12.66
N TRP A 469 -33.40 0.18 12.41
CA TRP A 469 -34.71 0.74 12.06
C TRP A 469 -35.74 0.39 13.12
N GLN A 470 -36.82 1.15 13.19
CA GLN A 470 -37.95 0.87 14.06
C GLN A 470 -38.46 -0.56 13.83
N ASN A 471 -39.05 -1.17 14.86
CA ASN A 471 -39.58 -2.52 14.83
C ASN A 471 -38.53 -3.61 14.56
N ASP A 472 -37.24 -3.33 14.77
CA ASP A 472 -36.13 -4.26 14.67
C ASP A 472 -36.13 -5.08 13.36
N VAL A 473 -36.43 -4.43 12.23
CA VAL A 473 -36.42 -5.06 10.91
C VAL A 473 -35.00 -5.42 10.50
N GLN A 474 -34.84 -6.61 9.94
CA GLN A 474 -33.51 -7.17 9.60
C GLN A 474 -33.29 -7.15 8.09
N LEU A 475 -32.11 -6.74 7.66
CA LEU A 475 -31.67 -6.72 6.26
C LEU A 475 -31.65 -8.13 5.62
N GLU A 476 -31.42 -9.15 6.41
CA GLU A 476 -31.32 -10.56 5.94
C GLU A 476 -32.49 -10.99 5.07
N LYS A 477 -33.68 -10.41 5.27
CA LYS A 477 -34.88 -10.68 4.46
C LYS A 477 -34.67 -10.38 2.96
N PHE A 478 -33.68 -9.59 2.62
CA PHE A 478 -33.42 -9.13 1.26
C PHE A 478 -32.08 -9.64 0.68
N LYS A 479 -31.38 -10.57 1.37
CA LYS A 479 -30.06 -11.08 0.93
C LYS A 479 -30.05 -11.63 -0.50
N ASP A 480 -31.17 -12.18 -0.97
CA ASP A 480 -31.31 -12.76 -2.31
C ASP A 480 -31.80 -11.75 -3.37
N ARG A 481 -32.04 -10.50 -2.99
CA ARG A 481 -32.48 -9.43 -3.85
C ARG A 481 -31.44 -8.34 -3.95
N PRO A 482 -31.30 -7.68 -5.10
CA PRO A 482 -30.49 -6.48 -5.18
C PRO A 482 -31.14 -5.35 -4.34
N ILE A 483 -30.29 -4.67 -3.59
CA ILE A 483 -30.66 -3.49 -2.83
C ILE A 483 -29.72 -2.33 -3.15
N ARG A 484 -30.17 -1.13 -2.80
CA ARG A 484 -29.33 0.07 -2.73
C ARG A 484 -29.37 0.58 -1.31
N LEU A 485 -28.29 1.24 -0.87
CA LEU A 485 -28.26 2.00 0.35
C LEU A 485 -28.21 3.49 0.01
N ARG A 486 -29.02 4.28 0.70
CA ARG A 486 -28.95 5.74 0.65
C ARG A 486 -28.63 6.27 2.03
N PHE A 487 -27.48 6.93 2.14
CA PHE A 487 -27.02 7.58 3.36
C PHE A 487 -27.41 9.05 3.32
N HIS A 488 -28.11 9.52 4.35
CA HIS A 488 -28.44 10.94 4.56
C HIS A 488 -27.53 11.50 5.62
N LEU A 489 -26.74 12.50 5.25
CA LEU A 489 -25.69 13.10 6.05
C LEU A 489 -26.10 14.55 6.39
N GLU A 490 -26.15 14.91 7.66
CA GLU A 490 -26.33 16.27 8.15
C GLU A 490 -25.25 16.56 9.18
N ASN A 491 -24.24 17.37 8.83
CA ASN A 491 -23.01 17.57 9.59
C ASN A 491 -22.32 16.26 10.00
N VAL A 492 -22.11 15.38 9.03
CA VAL A 492 -21.56 14.03 9.19
C VAL A 492 -20.40 13.80 8.25
N ARG A 493 -19.45 13.01 8.70
CA ARG A 493 -18.40 12.41 7.89
C ARG A 493 -18.52 10.87 7.94
N LEU A 494 -18.78 10.25 6.80
CA LEU A 494 -18.93 8.81 6.62
C LEU A 494 -17.68 8.26 5.92
N TYR A 495 -17.04 7.25 6.52
CA TYR A 495 -15.79 6.62 6.03
C TYR A 495 -16.01 5.30 5.32
N SER A 496 -16.92 4.47 5.85
CA SER A 496 -17.21 3.15 5.29
C SER A 496 -18.56 2.62 5.74
N TYR A 497 -18.98 1.55 5.08
CA TYR A 497 -20.06 0.68 5.57
C TYR A 497 -19.70 -0.78 5.35
N THR A 498 -20.30 -1.67 6.15
CA THR A 498 -20.18 -3.13 6.07
C THR A 498 -21.50 -3.78 6.39
N ILE A 499 -21.74 -4.99 5.86
CA ILE A 499 -22.87 -5.84 6.24
C ILE A 499 -22.30 -7.14 6.81
N HIS A 500 -22.58 -7.41 8.10
CA HIS A 500 -22.12 -8.59 8.83
C HIS A 500 -23.24 -9.60 9.04
#